data_29421dc8620ceab40eba73141d791343
#
_entry.id   29421dc8620ceab40eba73141d791343
#
_cell.length_a   1.000
_cell.length_b   1.000
_cell.length_c   1.000
_cell.angle_alpha   90.00
_cell.angle_beta   90.00
_cell.angle_gamma   90.00
#
_symmetry.space_group_name_H-M   'P 1'
#
loop_
_entity.id
_entity.type
_entity.pdbx_description
1 polymer ?
#
loop_
_entity_poly.entity_id
_entity_poly.type
_entity_poly.pdbx_seq_one_letter_code
_entity_poly.pdbx_strand_id
1 'polypeptide(L)'
;CIRDRDIPLELYRLLPRADATYLVAPPARERVQRMRVCFQYADEQYLYVTPLDEVSEKPYLVRYNIPQINEEFAETCKLLWRHAQVNLLDVAVDEAGILTPSFIVLEPDYLLDISSLAECFRDYGHHPANYFLSRLQPIENARPLLLGNIANLFLDEWIHAKSEDIDYRTCMQKAFRRYPIELAACSDLRDKEKERQFFEDCKLHFDHIRETVNDTFHAAGYELDKTDAVLEPSYICEALGLQGRLDYMQRDMSSFIEMKSGKADEYAIRGKVEPKENNKVQMLLYQAVLQYSMGMDHRKVKAYLLYTRYPLLYPCLLYTSPSPRDR
;
A
#
# COMPACT_ATOMS: atom_id res chain seq x y z
N CYS A 1 -18.90 10.33 4.76
CA CYS A 1 -19.04 11.70 4.23
C CYS A 1 -20.24 12.35 4.87
N ILE A 2 -20.01 13.28 5.78
CA ILE A 2 -21.05 14.20 6.26
C ILE A 2 -21.30 15.16 5.10
N ARG A 3 -22.52 15.15 4.54
CA ARG A 3 -22.89 16.13 3.52
C ARG A 3 -22.99 17.51 4.18
N ASP A 4 -22.49 18.56 3.55
CA ASP A 4 -22.56 19.96 4.02
C ASP A 4 -23.96 20.40 4.49
N ARG A 5 -25.00 19.70 4.06
CA ARG A 5 -26.41 19.96 4.46
C ARG A 5 -26.77 19.46 5.86
N ASP A 6 -25.96 18.59 6.46
CA ASP A 6 -26.25 17.93 7.74
C ASP A 6 -25.49 18.57 8.91
N ILE A 7 -24.68 19.59 8.65
CA ILE A 7 -23.96 20.32 9.69
C ILE A 7 -24.91 21.40 10.26
N PRO A 8 -25.27 21.33 11.56
CA PRO A 8 -26.06 22.36 12.19
C PRO A 8 -25.42 23.74 12.02
N LEU A 9 -26.25 24.76 11.74
CA LEU A 9 -25.79 26.16 11.52
C LEU A 9 -24.93 26.67 12.71
N GLU A 10 -25.15 26.13 13.90
CA GLU A 10 -24.38 26.44 15.10
C GLU A 10 -22.95 25.94 15.04
N LEU A 11 -22.68 24.83 14.36
CA LEU A 11 -21.33 24.32 14.12
C LEU A 11 -20.57 25.17 13.10
N TYR A 12 -21.25 25.78 12.11
CA TYR A 12 -20.61 26.73 11.21
C TYR A 12 -20.07 27.99 11.94
N ARG A 13 -20.62 28.33 13.11
CA ARG A 13 -20.11 29.42 13.94
C ARG A 13 -18.84 29.04 14.71
N LEU A 14 -18.52 27.77 14.81
CA LEU A 14 -17.28 27.24 15.40
C LEU A 14 -16.18 27.01 14.35
N LEU A 15 -16.52 27.08 13.06
CA LEU A 15 -15.50 27.06 12.01
C LEU A 15 -14.63 28.33 12.13
N PRO A 16 -13.33 28.23 11.84
CA PRO A 16 -12.46 29.41 11.82
C PRO A 16 -13.10 30.49 10.94
N ARG A 17 -13.14 31.70 11.42
CA ARG A 17 -13.72 32.80 10.66
C ARG A 17 -12.96 32.99 9.35
N ALA A 18 -13.66 33.45 8.29
CA ALA A 18 -13.09 33.68 6.96
C ALA A 18 -11.89 34.64 6.89
N ASP A 19 -11.58 35.31 7.99
CA ASP A 19 -10.45 36.22 8.18
C ASP A 19 -9.13 35.47 8.55
N ALA A 20 -9.16 34.16 8.78
CA ALA A 20 -7.95 33.35 8.93
C ALA A 20 -7.28 33.14 7.56
N THR A 21 -6.69 34.19 7.00
CA THR A 21 -6.07 34.18 5.66
C THR A 21 -4.92 33.17 5.53
N TYR A 22 -4.33 32.75 6.64
CA TYR A 22 -3.29 31.73 6.68
C TYR A 22 -3.82 30.31 6.39
N LEU A 23 -5.13 30.06 6.52
CA LEU A 23 -5.79 28.80 6.17
C LEU A 23 -6.14 28.69 4.68
N VAL A 24 -5.78 29.66 3.88
CA VAL A 24 -5.98 29.64 2.43
C VAL A 24 -4.62 29.67 1.76
N ALA A 25 -4.34 28.67 0.93
CA ALA A 25 -3.14 28.69 0.11
C ALA A 25 -3.35 29.62 -1.10
N PRO A 26 -2.52 30.65 -1.28
CA PRO A 26 -2.57 31.48 -2.48
C PRO A 26 -2.14 30.66 -3.72
N PRO A 27 -2.39 31.18 -4.94
CA PRO A 27 -1.95 30.54 -6.16
C PRO A 27 -0.45 30.23 -6.14
N ALA A 28 -0.08 29.05 -6.61
CA ALA A 28 1.31 28.63 -6.69
C ALA A 28 2.01 29.34 -7.86
N ARG A 29 3.15 29.98 -7.59
CA ARG A 29 4.10 30.42 -8.62
C ARG A 29 4.84 29.25 -9.22
N GLU A 30 5.21 28.29 -8.38
CA GLU A 30 6.03 27.13 -8.73
C GLU A 30 5.55 25.88 -7.98
N ARG A 31 5.81 24.72 -8.55
CA ARG A 31 5.56 23.43 -7.89
C ARG A 31 6.84 22.59 -7.87
N VAL A 32 7.16 22.07 -6.69
CA VAL A 32 8.32 21.20 -6.45
C VAL A 32 7.82 19.84 -6.00
N GLN A 33 8.26 18.78 -6.66
CA GLN A 33 7.79 17.42 -6.36
C GLN A 33 8.19 16.95 -4.96
N ARG A 34 9.41 17.28 -4.53
CA ARG A 34 9.94 16.89 -3.21
C ARG A 34 10.95 17.93 -2.70
N MET A 35 10.83 18.26 -1.41
CA MET A 35 11.85 19.00 -0.66
C MET A 35 12.18 18.25 0.62
N ARG A 36 13.46 17.99 0.87
CA ARG A 36 13.94 17.45 2.13
C ARG A 36 14.30 18.60 3.05
N VAL A 37 13.71 18.64 4.22
CA VAL A 37 13.88 19.74 5.18
C VAL A 37 14.11 19.23 6.60
N CYS A 38 14.70 20.10 7.42
CA CYS A 38 14.91 19.89 8.84
C CYS A 38 13.97 20.83 9.61
N PHE A 39 13.11 20.28 10.45
CA PHE A 39 12.17 21.02 11.28
C PHE A 39 12.90 21.75 12.41
N GLN A 40 12.58 23.02 12.62
CA GLN A 40 13.15 23.86 13.68
C GLN A 40 12.16 24.11 14.81
N TYR A 41 11.02 24.71 14.47
CA TYR A 41 9.91 24.98 15.39
C TYR A 41 8.62 25.23 14.59
N ALA A 42 7.49 25.35 15.29
CA ALA A 42 6.21 25.72 14.70
C ALA A 42 5.53 26.80 15.53
N ASP A 43 4.71 27.60 14.88
CA ASP A 43 3.70 28.47 15.51
C ASP A 43 2.29 28.04 15.08
N GLU A 44 1.29 28.87 15.35
CA GLU A 44 -0.11 28.57 15.00
C GLU A 44 -0.38 28.56 13.49
N GLN A 45 0.52 29.14 12.68
CA GLN A 45 0.33 29.38 11.25
C GLN A 45 1.29 28.57 10.37
N TYR A 46 2.55 28.40 10.82
CA TYR A 46 3.61 27.88 10.01
C TYR A 46 4.50 26.87 10.74
N LEU A 47 5.05 25.94 9.97
CA LEU A 47 6.26 25.23 10.36
C LEU A 47 7.46 26.02 9.82
N TYR A 48 8.49 26.14 10.63
CA TYR A 48 9.76 26.75 10.28
C TYR A 48 10.78 25.65 10.03
N VAL A 49 11.29 25.58 8.80
CA VAL A 49 12.16 24.50 8.35
C VAL A 49 13.39 25.03 7.63
N THR A 50 14.48 24.29 7.67
CA THR A 50 15.69 24.56 6.87
C THR A 50 15.85 23.46 5.83
N PRO A 51 16.08 23.76 4.53
CA PRO A 51 16.41 22.76 3.53
C PRO A 51 17.70 22.05 3.93
N LEU A 52 17.82 20.76 3.60
CA LEU A 52 19.07 20.00 3.82
C LEU A 52 20.05 20.16 2.65
N ASP A 53 19.53 20.42 1.46
CA ASP A 53 20.31 20.49 0.22
C ASP A 53 20.86 21.89 -0.06
N GLU A 54 20.43 22.93 0.68
CA GLU A 54 20.84 24.31 0.47
C GLU A 54 21.23 24.98 1.78
N VAL A 55 22.28 25.81 1.73
CA VAL A 55 22.66 26.67 2.86
C VAL A 55 21.77 27.92 2.82
N SER A 56 20.74 27.92 3.64
CA SER A 56 19.86 29.08 3.79
C SER A 56 20.08 29.77 5.14
N GLU A 57 20.28 31.09 5.13
CA GLU A 57 20.42 31.88 6.36
C GLU A 57 19.08 32.05 7.11
N LYS A 58 17.95 31.91 6.40
CA LYS A 58 16.61 32.06 6.96
C LYS A 58 15.81 30.76 6.78
N PRO A 59 14.98 30.38 7.77
CA PRO A 59 14.11 29.25 7.62
C PRO A 59 13.03 29.54 6.56
N TYR A 60 12.63 28.49 5.85
CA TYR A 60 11.45 28.50 5.01
C TYR A 60 10.20 28.34 5.87
N LEU A 61 9.12 29.00 5.45
CA LEU A 61 7.80 28.89 6.06
C LEU A 61 6.98 27.83 5.33
N VAL A 62 6.39 26.92 6.08
CA VAL A 62 5.54 25.85 5.53
C VAL A 62 4.14 26.00 6.11
N ARG A 63 3.13 26.19 5.24
CA ARG A 63 1.74 26.13 5.64
C ARG A 63 1.33 24.68 5.90
N TYR A 64 0.69 24.48 7.01
CA TYR A 64 0.09 23.19 7.37
C TYR A 64 -1.34 23.41 7.84
N ASN A 65 -2.11 22.33 8.01
CA ASN A 65 -3.52 22.41 8.43
C ASN A 65 -4.40 23.25 7.47
N ILE A 66 -4.08 23.24 6.18
CA ILE A 66 -4.89 23.91 5.15
C ILE A 66 -6.02 22.98 4.73
N PRO A 67 -7.30 23.41 4.86
CA PRO A 67 -8.45 22.60 4.49
C PRO A 67 -8.36 22.05 3.07
N GLN A 68 -8.67 20.77 2.89
CA GLN A 68 -8.66 20.03 1.62
C GLN A 68 -7.27 19.90 0.93
N ILE A 69 -6.20 20.35 1.56
CA ILE A 69 -4.83 20.23 1.04
C ILE A 69 -3.98 19.34 1.95
N ASN A 70 -3.83 19.71 3.22
CA ASN A 70 -2.96 19.03 4.16
C ASN A 70 -3.47 19.08 5.62
N GLU A 71 -4.76 19.26 5.83
CA GLU A 71 -5.39 19.32 7.16
C GLU A 71 -5.23 18.04 7.97
N GLU A 72 -5.16 16.87 7.30
CA GLU A 72 -4.95 15.57 7.93
C GLU A 72 -3.57 15.42 8.60
N PHE A 73 -2.60 16.25 8.24
CA PHE A 73 -1.26 16.24 8.85
C PHE A 73 -1.13 17.15 10.07
N ALA A 74 -2.20 17.85 10.46
CA ALA A 74 -2.16 18.78 11.59
C ALA A 74 -1.71 18.11 12.90
N GLU A 75 -2.19 16.88 13.17
CA GLU A 75 -1.77 16.12 14.34
C GLU A 75 -0.33 15.62 14.23
N THR A 76 0.12 15.21 13.05
CA THR A 76 1.51 14.83 12.81
C THR A 76 2.45 16.00 13.07
N CYS A 77 2.07 17.20 12.63
CA CYS A 77 2.88 18.41 12.82
C CYS A 77 3.08 18.77 14.30
N LYS A 78 2.11 18.46 15.17
CA LYS A 78 2.24 18.64 16.63
C LYS A 78 3.25 17.68 17.29
N LEU A 79 3.54 16.56 16.63
CA LEU A 79 4.48 15.56 17.12
C LEU A 79 5.93 15.80 16.66
N LEU A 80 6.16 16.78 15.81
CA LEU A 80 7.50 17.09 15.30
C LEU A 80 8.42 17.56 16.45
N TRP A 81 9.61 17.00 16.52
CA TRP A 81 10.66 17.44 17.44
C TRP A 81 11.72 18.24 16.70
N ARG A 82 12.42 19.09 17.40
CA ARG A 82 13.47 19.92 16.82
C ARG A 82 14.51 19.06 16.10
N HIS A 83 14.87 19.43 14.89
CA HIS A 83 15.76 18.73 13.97
C HIS A 83 15.21 17.42 13.38
N ALA A 84 13.90 17.14 13.55
CA ALA A 84 13.25 16.06 12.80
C ALA A 84 13.45 16.30 11.29
N GLN A 85 13.79 15.25 10.57
CA GLN A 85 13.88 15.29 9.12
C GLN A 85 12.51 15.03 8.51
N VAL A 86 12.15 15.83 7.54
CA VAL A 86 10.82 15.80 6.92
C VAL A 86 10.95 15.87 5.41
N ASN A 87 10.24 15.01 4.69
CA ASN A 87 9.96 15.23 3.28
C ASN A 87 8.65 16.00 3.12
N LEU A 88 8.71 17.10 2.38
CA LEU A 88 7.55 17.81 1.87
C LEU A 88 7.34 17.36 0.43
N LEU A 89 6.14 16.86 0.09
CA LEU A 89 5.82 16.33 -1.23
C LEU A 89 4.75 17.18 -1.92
N ASP A 90 4.87 17.28 -3.25
CA ASP A 90 3.96 18.05 -4.11
C ASP A 90 3.75 19.48 -3.57
N VAL A 91 4.86 20.16 -3.38
CA VAL A 91 4.94 21.46 -2.70
C VAL A 91 4.56 22.58 -3.66
N ALA A 92 3.53 23.33 -3.33
CA ALA A 92 3.20 24.60 -3.98
C ALA A 92 4.01 25.73 -3.31
N VAL A 93 4.73 26.52 -4.09
CA VAL A 93 5.48 27.70 -3.63
C VAL A 93 4.75 28.95 -4.12
N ASP A 94 4.36 29.84 -3.22
CA ASP A 94 3.71 31.09 -3.58
C ASP A 94 4.70 32.20 -3.95
N GLU A 95 4.19 33.38 -4.29
CA GLU A 95 5.02 34.56 -4.64
C GLU A 95 5.89 35.06 -3.48
N ALA A 96 5.47 34.82 -2.25
CA ALA A 96 6.23 35.14 -1.05
C ALA A 96 7.29 34.09 -0.68
N GLY A 97 7.36 32.99 -1.44
CA GLY A 97 8.26 31.85 -1.18
C GLY A 97 7.79 30.93 -0.05
N ILE A 98 6.52 31.04 0.37
CA ILE A 98 5.97 30.18 1.41
C ILE A 98 5.54 28.84 0.78
N LEU A 99 5.90 27.76 1.43
CA LEU A 99 5.68 26.38 0.98
C LEU A 99 4.31 25.87 1.44
N THR A 100 3.59 25.18 0.57
CA THR A 100 2.36 24.47 0.90
C THR A 100 2.45 23.05 0.34
N PRO A 101 2.90 22.07 1.12
CA PRO A 101 2.98 20.67 0.70
C PRO A 101 1.59 20.02 0.68
N SER A 102 1.40 19.06 -0.22
CA SER A 102 0.22 18.16 -0.18
C SER A 102 0.43 17.02 0.79
N PHE A 103 1.69 16.56 0.99
CA PHE A 103 2.05 15.49 1.93
C PHE A 103 3.26 15.86 2.76
N ILE A 104 3.27 15.35 4.00
CA ILE A 104 4.35 15.52 4.97
C ILE A 104 4.76 14.15 5.47
N VAL A 105 6.01 13.76 5.25
CA VAL A 105 6.56 12.46 5.68
C VAL A 105 7.64 12.71 6.72
N LEU A 106 7.38 12.27 7.96
CA LEU A 106 8.30 12.38 9.08
C LEU A 106 9.33 11.26 9.05
N GLU A 107 10.60 11.60 9.24
CA GLU A 107 11.75 10.67 9.30
C GLU A 107 11.74 9.65 8.16
N PRO A 108 11.75 10.09 6.89
CA PRO A 108 11.57 9.19 5.73
C PRO A 108 12.73 8.20 5.55
N ASP A 109 13.83 8.33 6.26
CA ASP A 109 14.93 7.35 6.25
C ASP A 109 14.60 6.08 7.05
N TYR A 110 13.60 6.16 7.94
CA TYR A 110 13.04 4.99 8.57
C TYR A 110 12.02 4.35 7.61
N LEU A 111 12.48 3.34 6.87
CA LEU A 111 11.66 2.67 5.86
C LEU A 111 10.62 1.75 6.51
N LEU A 112 9.36 2.14 6.44
CA LEU A 112 8.24 1.31 6.88
C LEU A 112 7.97 0.21 5.85
N ASP A 113 7.80 -1.02 6.33
CA ASP A 113 7.37 -2.15 5.50
C ASP A 113 5.89 -2.01 5.13
N ILE A 114 5.61 -2.06 3.82
CA ILE A 114 4.26 -1.84 3.28
C ILE A 114 3.25 -2.86 3.81
N SER A 115 3.62 -4.14 3.86
CA SER A 115 2.71 -5.20 4.32
C SER A 115 2.36 -5.01 5.80
N SER A 116 3.36 -4.66 6.63
CA SER A 116 3.16 -4.39 8.06
C SER A 116 2.36 -3.10 8.29
N LEU A 117 2.59 -2.07 7.47
CA LEU A 117 1.83 -0.82 7.53
C LEU A 117 0.35 -1.04 7.16
N ALA A 118 0.08 -1.86 6.13
CA ALA A 118 -1.27 -2.20 5.72
C ALA A 118 -2.08 -2.87 6.85
N GLU A 119 -1.43 -3.64 7.75
CA GLU A 119 -2.09 -4.25 8.89
C GLU A 119 -2.71 -3.24 9.87
N CYS A 120 -2.31 -1.97 9.83
CA CYS A 120 -2.92 -0.90 10.59
C CYS A 120 -4.35 -0.57 10.13
N PHE A 121 -4.72 -1.00 8.92
CA PHE A 121 -5.98 -0.67 8.23
C PHE A 121 -6.94 -1.85 8.12
N ARG A 122 -6.87 -2.80 9.03
CA ARG A 122 -7.83 -3.91 9.09
C ARG A 122 -9.25 -3.41 9.34
N ASP A 123 -10.26 -4.06 8.76
CA ASP A 123 -11.68 -3.72 8.96
C ASP A 123 -12.08 -3.73 10.43
N TYR A 124 -11.51 -4.66 11.21
CA TYR A 124 -11.71 -4.78 12.64
C TYR A 124 -10.38 -4.63 13.38
N GLY A 125 -10.39 -3.76 14.41
CA GLY A 125 -9.19 -3.53 15.23
C GLY A 125 -8.09 -2.77 14.49
N HIS A 126 -8.45 -1.86 13.60
CA HIS A 126 -7.50 -0.94 12.98
C HIS A 126 -6.84 -0.08 14.06
N HIS A 127 -5.51 -0.07 14.07
CA HIS A 127 -4.72 0.71 15.03
C HIS A 127 -3.27 0.83 14.58
N PRO A 128 -2.61 1.98 14.75
CA PRO A 128 -1.19 2.14 14.39
C PRO A 128 -0.25 1.15 15.09
N ALA A 129 -0.58 0.70 16.30
CA ALA A 129 0.19 -0.30 17.02
C ALA A 129 0.26 -1.66 16.30
N ASN A 130 -0.63 -1.95 15.36
CA ASN A 130 -0.58 -3.19 14.57
C ASN A 130 0.72 -3.31 13.76
N TYR A 131 1.32 -2.18 13.37
CA TYR A 131 2.64 -2.18 12.75
C TYR A 131 3.69 -2.82 13.66
N PHE A 132 3.75 -2.35 14.91
CA PHE A 132 4.71 -2.88 15.88
C PHE A 132 4.42 -4.33 16.24
N LEU A 133 3.14 -4.68 16.42
CA LEU A 133 2.74 -6.06 16.68
C LEU A 133 3.17 -6.99 15.56
N SER A 134 2.95 -6.62 14.29
CA SER A 134 3.35 -7.43 13.14
C SER A 134 4.88 -7.60 13.01
N ARG A 135 5.66 -6.62 13.49
CA ARG A 135 7.14 -6.63 13.41
C ARG A 135 7.82 -7.29 14.61
N LEU A 136 7.20 -7.23 15.78
CA LEU A 136 7.79 -7.70 17.03
C LEU A 136 7.27 -9.08 17.47
N GLN A 137 6.14 -9.53 16.93
CA GLN A 137 5.64 -10.88 17.21
C GLN A 137 6.61 -11.93 16.63
N PRO A 138 6.87 -13.01 17.39
CA PRO A 138 7.62 -14.14 16.85
C PRO A 138 6.93 -14.69 15.60
N ILE A 139 7.71 -14.98 14.58
CA ILE A 139 7.19 -15.67 13.39
C ILE A 139 6.94 -17.13 13.80
N GLU A 140 5.67 -17.47 13.97
CA GLU A 140 5.29 -18.85 14.18
C GLU A 140 5.30 -19.59 12.84
N ASN A 141 5.84 -20.81 12.81
CA ASN A 141 5.74 -21.72 11.65
C ASN A 141 4.30 -22.25 11.55
N ALA A 142 3.37 -21.34 11.36
CA ALA A 142 1.96 -21.64 11.29
C ALA A 142 1.56 -22.09 9.88
N ARG A 143 0.59 -23.01 9.81
CA ARG A 143 0.02 -23.52 8.56
C ARG A 143 -0.33 -22.43 7.54
N PRO A 144 -0.94 -21.28 7.90
CA PRO A 144 -1.26 -20.23 6.92
C PRO A 144 -0.03 -19.61 6.25
N LEU A 145 1.05 -19.40 6.98
CA LEU A 145 2.29 -18.86 6.45
C LEU A 145 2.94 -19.83 5.46
N LEU A 146 3.01 -21.11 5.85
CA LEU A 146 3.59 -22.17 5.01
C LEU A 146 2.77 -22.33 3.73
N LEU A 147 1.44 -22.29 3.82
CA LEU A 147 0.54 -22.38 2.67
C LEU A 147 0.76 -21.18 1.73
N GLY A 148 0.96 -19.97 2.26
CA GLY A 148 1.29 -18.78 1.49
C GLY A 148 2.60 -18.92 0.73
N ASN A 149 3.65 -19.38 1.40
CA ASN A 149 4.96 -19.62 0.79
C ASN A 149 4.91 -20.65 -0.35
N ILE A 150 4.13 -21.74 -0.15
CA ILE A 150 3.93 -22.75 -1.18
C ILE A 150 3.11 -22.23 -2.36
N ALA A 151 2.09 -21.39 -2.10
CA ALA A 151 1.31 -20.76 -3.15
C ALA A 151 2.17 -19.80 -4.00
N ASN A 152 3.07 -19.02 -3.37
CA ASN A 152 4.05 -18.19 -4.10
C ASN A 152 4.95 -19.05 -4.99
N LEU A 153 5.45 -20.18 -4.47
CA LEU A 153 6.23 -21.12 -5.29
C LEU A 153 5.43 -21.64 -6.50
N PHE A 154 4.14 -21.93 -6.34
CA PHE A 154 3.30 -22.36 -7.45
C PHE A 154 3.14 -21.26 -8.50
N LEU A 155 2.96 -19.99 -8.08
CA LEU A 155 2.93 -18.86 -9.01
C LEU A 155 4.23 -18.75 -9.79
N ASP A 156 5.39 -18.81 -9.12
CA ASP A 156 6.70 -18.80 -9.75
C ASP A 156 6.84 -19.89 -10.82
N GLU A 157 6.43 -21.11 -10.48
CA GLU A 157 6.50 -22.26 -11.41
C GLU A 157 5.62 -22.07 -12.62
N TRP A 158 4.39 -21.54 -12.46
CA TRP A 158 3.46 -21.29 -13.55
C TRP A 158 3.92 -20.15 -14.45
N ILE A 159 4.48 -19.08 -13.90
CA ILE A 159 5.02 -17.96 -14.68
C ILE A 159 6.23 -18.40 -15.49
N HIS A 160 7.14 -19.19 -14.92
CA HIS A 160 8.34 -19.67 -15.63
C HIS A 160 8.10 -20.88 -16.53
N ALA A 161 6.90 -21.43 -16.53
CA ALA A 161 6.59 -22.61 -17.31
C ALA A 161 6.68 -22.36 -18.81
N LYS A 162 7.40 -23.22 -19.49
CA LYS A 162 7.49 -23.25 -20.97
C LYS A 162 6.33 -24.01 -21.62
N SER A 163 5.61 -24.82 -20.83
CA SER A 163 4.45 -25.60 -21.25
C SER A 163 3.27 -25.32 -20.35
N GLU A 164 2.06 -25.56 -20.84
CA GLU A 164 0.82 -25.41 -20.07
C GLU A 164 0.59 -26.59 -19.08
N ASP A 165 1.42 -27.64 -19.15
CA ASP A 165 1.33 -28.82 -18.31
C ASP A 165 2.44 -28.81 -17.26
N ILE A 166 2.14 -28.24 -16.08
CA ILE A 166 2.96 -28.41 -14.88
C ILE A 166 2.26 -29.43 -13.97
N ASP A 167 3.03 -30.44 -13.58
CA ASP A 167 2.54 -31.45 -12.66
C ASP A 167 2.60 -30.96 -11.20
N TYR A 168 1.45 -31.04 -10.52
CA TYR A 168 1.32 -30.70 -9.09
C TYR A 168 2.34 -31.44 -8.21
N ARG A 169 2.55 -32.76 -8.48
CA ARG A 169 3.48 -33.57 -7.69
C ARG A 169 4.91 -33.06 -7.79
N THR A 170 5.31 -32.63 -8.97
CA THR A 170 6.64 -32.06 -9.22
C THR A 170 6.80 -30.72 -8.47
N CYS A 171 5.79 -29.86 -8.47
CA CYS A 171 5.80 -28.60 -7.71
C CYS A 171 5.84 -28.85 -6.19
N MET A 172 5.08 -29.83 -5.69
CA MET A 172 5.15 -30.20 -4.28
C MET A 172 6.50 -30.77 -3.88
N GLN A 173 7.17 -31.56 -4.73
CA GLN A 173 8.53 -32.02 -4.47
C GLN A 173 9.53 -30.82 -4.35
N LYS A 174 9.35 -29.80 -5.16
CA LYS A 174 10.15 -28.55 -5.03
C LYS A 174 9.82 -27.83 -3.73
N ALA A 175 8.56 -27.75 -3.32
CA ALA A 175 8.14 -27.17 -2.04
C ALA A 175 8.77 -27.91 -0.85
N PHE A 176 8.79 -29.25 -0.85
CA PHE A 176 9.45 -30.05 0.18
C PHE A 176 10.96 -29.78 0.27
N ARG A 177 11.61 -29.50 -0.85
CA ARG A 177 13.04 -29.19 -0.89
C ARG A 177 13.32 -27.73 -0.44
N ARG A 178 12.41 -26.82 -0.72
CA ARG A 178 12.58 -25.38 -0.40
C ARG A 178 12.24 -25.08 1.05
N TYR A 179 11.24 -25.77 1.63
CA TYR A 179 10.69 -25.50 2.97
C TYR A 179 10.75 -26.71 3.92
N PRO A 180 11.88 -27.44 4.02
CA PRO A 180 11.93 -28.68 4.82
C PRO A 180 11.79 -28.39 6.32
N ILE A 181 12.36 -27.28 6.80
CA ILE A 181 12.34 -26.92 8.21
C ILE A 181 10.95 -26.43 8.61
N GLU A 182 10.33 -25.58 7.80
CA GLU A 182 9.00 -25.03 8.02
C GLU A 182 7.95 -26.14 8.03
N LEU A 183 8.05 -27.09 7.12
CA LEU A 183 7.17 -28.26 7.08
C LEU A 183 7.35 -29.13 8.33
N ALA A 184 8.59 -29.41 8.75
CA ALA A 184 8.87 -30.22 9.94
C ALA A 184 8.46 -29.51 11.25
N ALA A 185 8.59 -28.18 11.30
CA ALA A 185 8.27 -27.37 12.46
C ALA A 185 6.77 -27.06 12.60
N CYS A 186 5.98 -27.20 11.51
CA CYS A 186 4.54 -26.93 11.53
C CYS A 186 3.81 -27.96 12.39
N SER A 187 3.34 -27.54 13.56
CA SER A 187 2.67 -28.43 14.53
C SER A 187 1.38 -29.06 13.99
N ASP A 188 0.65 -28.33 13.13
CA ASP A 188 -0.59 -28.81 12.52
C ASP A 188 -0.37 -30.04 11.62
N LEU A 189 0.81 -30.16 10.99
CA LEU A 189 1.12 -31.32 10.14
C LEU A 189 1.44 -32.60 10.91
N ARG A 190 1.45 -32.55 12.24
CA ARG A 190 1.56 -33.76 13.09
C ARG A 190 0.22 -34.47 13.28
N ASP A 191 -0.88 -33.76 13.05
CA ASP A 191 -2.24 -34.32 13.07
C ASP A 191 -2.60 -34.77 11.65
N LYS A 192 -2.95 -36.06 11.49
CA LYS A 192 -3.22 -36.66 10.16
C LYS A 192 -4.38 -35.99 9.41
N GLU A 193 -5.41 -35.55 10.12
CA GLU A 193 -6.55 -34.88 9.49
C GLU A 193 -6.19 -33.46 9.02
N LYS A 194 -5.44 -32.74 9.83
CA LYS A 194 -4.94 -31.41 9.45
C LYS A 194 -3.88 -31.48 8.35
N GLU A 195 -3.04 -32.50 8.37
CA GLU A 195 -2.08 -32.79 7.30
C GLU A 195 -2.80 -33.03 5.97
N ARG A 196 -3.82 -33.88 5.96
CA ARG A 196 -4.64 -34.14 4.77
C ARG A 196 -5.25 -32.87 4.24
N GLN A 197 -5.90 -32.07 5.11
CA GLN A 197 -6.51 -30.81 4.76
C GLN A 197 -5.48 -29.80 4.22
N PHE A 198 -4.26 -29.82 4.74
CA PHE A 198 -3.19 -28.95 4.23
C PHE A 198 -2.83 -29.29 2.77
N PHE A 199 -2.69 -30.56 2.43
CA PHE A 199 -2.39 -30.97 1.06
C PHE A 199 -3.57 -30.75 0.10
N GLU A 200 -4.80 -30.89 0.58
CA GLU A 200 -6.00 -30.49 -0.18
C GLU A 200 -6.01 -28.98 -0.45
N ASP A 201 -5.69 -28.15 0.55
CA ASP A 201 -5.56 -26.71 0.37
C ASP A 201 -4.42 -26.36 -0.61
N CYS A 202 -3.26 -27.02 -0.52
CA CYS A 202 -2.16 -26.83 -1.48
C CYS A 202 -2.62 -27.14 -2.92
N LYS A 203 -3.37 -28.25 -3.10
CA LYS A 203 -3.89 -28.62 -4.41
C LYS A 203 -4.89 -27.59 -4.94
N LEU A 204 -5.77 -27.09 -4.07
CA LEU A 204 -6.73 -26.03 -4.41
C LEU A 204 -6.00 -24.77 -4.90
N HIS A 205 -4.99 -24.31 -4.16
CA HIS A 205 -4.21 -23.13 -4.56
C HIS A 205 -3.47 -23.33 -5.88
N PHE A 206 -2.90 -24.53 -6.08
CA PHE A 206 -2.24 -24.89 -7.33
C PHE A 206 -3.20 -24.79 -8.53
N ASP A 207 -4.40 -25.38 -8.42
CA ASP A 207 -5.39 -25.38 -9.48
C ASP A 207 -5.92 -23.99 -9.80
N HIS A 208 -6.17 -23.16 -8.77
CA HIS A 208 -6.64 -21.80 -8.95
C HIS A 208 -5.57 -20.87 -9.56
N ILE A 209 -4.30 -21.04 -9.16
CA ILE A 209 -3.19 -20.29 -9.78
C ILE A 209 -3.06 -20.70 -11.26
N ARG A 210 -3.16 -22.00 -11.57
CA ARG A 210 -3.17 -22.49 -12.95
C ARG A 210 -4.25 -21.82 -13.77
N GLU A 211 -5.51 -21.85 -13.30
CA GLU A 211 -6.66 -21.22 -13.97
C GLU A 211 -6.42 -19.71 -14.16
N THR A 212 -5.90 -19.02 -13.13
CA THR A 212 -5.61 -17.61 -13.22
C THR A 212 -4.57 -17.29 -14.29
N VAL A 213 -3.45 -18.02 -14.30
CA VAL A 213 -2.33 -17.75 -15.24
C VAL A 213 -2.66 -18.16 -16.68
N ASN A 214 -3.37 -19.27 -16.85
CA ASN A 214 -3.66 -19.78 -18.21
C ASN A 214 -4.90 -19.15 -18.82
N ASP A 215 -5.92 -18.85 -18.02
CA ASP A 215 -7.21 -18.37 -18.52
C ASP A 215 -7.43 -16.88 -18.22
N THR A 216 -7.33 -16.46 -16.93
CA THR A 216 -7.67 -15.10 -16.53
C THR A 216 -6.69 -14.05 -17.07
N PHE A 217 -5.40 -14.34 -17.14
CA PHE A 217 -4.39 -13.42 -17.69
C PHE A 217 -4.69 -13.01 -19.13
N HIS A 218 -5.27 -13.91 -19.90
CA HIS A 218 -5.62 -13.69 -21.31
C HIS A 218 -7.05 -13.17 -21.51
N ALA A 219 -7.84 -13.08 -20.42
CA ALA A 219 -9.20 -12.59 -20.53
C ALA A 219 -9.25 -11.08 -20.81
N ALA A 220 -10.29 -10.66 -21.52
CA ALA A 220 -10.48 -9.25 -21.88
C ALA A 220 -10.46 -8.34 -20.63
N GLY A 221 -9.64 -7.30 -20.67
CA GLY A 221 -9.50 -6.31 -19.60
C GLY A 221 -8.33 -6.54 -18.63
N TYR A 222 -7.73 -7.76 -18.60
CA TYR A 222 -6.54 -8.02 -17.79
C TYR A 222 -5.25 -7.76 -18.58
N GLU A 223 -5.10 -8.36 -19.76
CA GLU A 223 -3.96 -8.17 -20.69
C GLU A 223 -2.59 -8.37 -19.99
N LEU A 224 -2.48 -9.48 -19.23
CA LEU A 224 -1.28 -9.85 -18.53
C LEU A 224 -0.48 -10.88 -19.34
N ASP A 225 0.83 -10.65 -19.48
CA ASP A 225 1.72 -11.56 -20.17
C ASP A 225 2.71 -12.18 -19.17
N LYS A 226 2.58 -13.50 -18.95
CA LYS A 226 3.48 -14.23 -18.06
C LYS A 226 4.93 -14.26 -18.57
N THR A 227 5.17 -14.08 -19.88
CA THR A 227 6.53 -14.10 -20.44
C THR A 227 7.28 -12.79 -20.21
N ASP A 228 6.55 -11.72 -19.91
CA ASP A 228 7.09 -10.41 -19.58
C ASP A 228 6.91 -10.04 -18.10
N ALA A 229 7.01 -11.05 -17.26
CA ALA A 229 6.87 -10.93 -15.81
C ALA A 229 8.21 -10.68 -15.11
N VAL A 230 8.17 -9.90 -14.04
CA VAL A 230 9.20 -9.80 -13.01
C VAL A 230 8.59 -10.28 -11.70
N LEU A 231 9.17 -11.33 -11.13
CA LEU A 231 8.68 -11.91 -9.87
C LEU A 231 9.45 -11.33 -8.69
N GLU A 232 8.72 -11.13 -7.60
CA GLU A 232 9.22 -10.63 -6.32
C GLU A 232 10.09 -9.35 -6.42
N PRO A 233 9.74 -8.33 -7.28
CA PRO A 233 10.51 -7.10 -7.33
C PRO A 233 10.42 -6.35 -6.00
N SER A 234 11.57 -5.91 -5.49
CA SER A 234 11.67 -5.15 -4.25
C SER A 234 11.80 -3.66 -4.54
N TYR A 235 11.10 -2.84 -3.78
CA TYR A 235 11.09 -1.39 -3.92
C TYR A 235 11.47 -0.69 -2.63
N ILE A 236 12.22 0.38 -2.77
CA ILE A 236 12.55 1.35 -1.73
C ILE A 236 12.10 2.72 -2.24
N CYS A 237 11.28 3.40 -1.48
CA CYS A 237 10.80 4.74 -1.77
C CYS A 237 11.19 5.71 -0.66
N GLU A 238 12.32 6.37 -0.80
CA GLU A 238 12.82 7.37 0.16
C GLU A 238 11.87 8.56 0.30
N ALA A 239 11.15 8.91 -0.78
CA ALA A 239 10.18 10.01 -0.75
C ALA A 239 9.09 9.77 0.30
N LEU A 240 8.56 8.55 0.36
CA LEU A 240 7.48 8.15 1.26
C LEU A 240 7.97 7.47 2.54
N GLY A 241 9.27 7.15 2.65
CA GLY A 241 9.78 6.34 3.76
C GLY A 241 9.20 4.92 3.77
N LEU A 242 9.00 4.32 2.58
CA LEU A 242 8.38 3.00 2.43
C LEU A 242 9.29 2.01 1.72
N GLN A 243 9.15 0.75 2.07
CA GLN A 243 9.76 -0.37 1.37
C GLN A 243 8.78 -1.54 1.28
N GLY A 244 8.95 -2.37 0.23
CA GLY A 244 8.13 -3.55 0.08
C GLY A 244 8.56 -4.40 -1.11
N ARG A 245 7.97 -5.60 -1.20
CA ARG A 245 8.19 -6.55 -2.26
C ARG A 245 6.85 -7.00 -2.81
N LEU A 246 6.64 -6.80 -4.10
CA LEU A 246 5.46 -7.29 -4.83
C LEU A 246 5.65 -8.77 -5.20
N ASP A 247 4.55 -9.49 -5.38
CA ASP A 247 4.64 -10.89 -5.84
C ASP A 247 4.88 -10.96 -7.36
N TYR A 248 4.25 -10.05 -8.13
CA TYR A 248 4.33 -10.04 -9.59
C TYR A 248 4.23 -8.63 -10.15
N MET A 249 5.03 -8.32 -11.18
CA MET A 249 5.01 -7.07 -11.92
C MET A 249 5.22 -7.36 -13.40
N GLN A 250 4.47 -6.69 -14.29
CA GLN A 250 4.81 -6.62 -15.70
C GLN A 250 6.09 -5.81 -15.88
N ARG A 251 6.98 -6.22 -16.79
CA ARG A 251 8.28 -5.55 -16.99
C ARG A 251 8.14 -4.09 -17.42
N ASP A 252 7.09 -3.76 -18.15
CA ASP A 252 6.76 -2.38 -18.55
C ASP A 252 6.10 -1.57 -17.43
N MET A 253 5.93 -2.17 -16.23
CA MET A 253 5.25 -1.61 -15.05
C MET A 253 3.79 -1.20 -15.29
N SER A 254 3.16 -1.68 -16.36
CA SER A 254 1.76 -1.38 -16.67
C SER A 254 0.78 -2.00 -15.67
N SER A 255 1.19 -3.10 -15.03
CA SER A 255 0.35 -3.80 -14.07
C SER A 255 1.16 -4.62 -13.06
N PHE A 256 0.57 -4.83 -11.89
CA PHE A 256 1.14 -5.69 -10.86
C PHE A 256 0.07 -6.48 -10.12
N ILE A 257 0.48 -7.57 -9.50
CA ILE A 257 -0.37 -8.45 -8.71
C ILE A 257 0.26 -8.64 -7.33
N GLU A 258 -0.56 -8.54 -6.31
CA GLU A 258 -0.29 -9.00 -4.96
C GLU A 258 -1.11 -10.24 -4.68
N MET A 259 -0.48 -11.30 -4.21
CA MET A 259 -1.14 -12.57 -3.98
C MET A 259 -1.46 -12.79 -2.50
N LYS A 260 -2.63 -13.35 -2.25
CA LYS A 260 -3.08 -13.71 -0.89
C LYS A 260 -3.62 -15.13 -0.87
N SER A 261 -3.03 -15.98 -0.02
CA SER A 261 -3.50 -17.36 0.22
C SER A 261 -4.65 -17.45 1.23
N GLY A 262 -4.91 -16.34 1.95
CA GLY A 262 -5.99 -16.25 2.93
C GLY A 262 -7.37 -16.08 2.30
N LYS A 263 -8.38 -15.98 3.17
CA LYS A 263 -9.75 -15.66 2.75
C LYS A 263 -9.90 -14.15 2.50
N ALA A 264 -10.68 -13.80 1.49
CA ALA A 264 -11.27 -12.47 1.34
C ALA A 264 -12.48 -12.31 2.28
N ASP A 265 -13.12 -11.13 2.28
CA ASP A 265 -14.34 -10.94 3.05
C ASP A 265 -15.54 -11.48 2.27
N GLU A 266 -16.31 -12.34 2.93
CA GLU A 266 -17.51 -12.95 2.38
C GLU A 266 -18.74 -12.30 3.01
N TYR A 267 -19.48 -11.52 2.23
CA TYR A 267 -20.75 -10.94 2.68
C TYR A 267 -21.89 -11.92 2.41
N ALA A 268 -22.36 -12.59 3.46
CA ALA A 268 -23.42 -13.60 3.38
C ALA A 268 -24.73 -13.09 2.71
N ILE A 269 -25.01 -11.78 2.79
CA ILE A 269 -26.24 -11.17 2.26
C ILE A 269 -26.20 -11.03 0.73
N ARG A 270 -25.02 -11.01 0.09
CA ARG A 270 -24.87 -10.76 -1.35
C ARG A 270 -24.16 -11.87 -2.11
N GLY A 271 -23.65 -12.89 -1.42
CA GLY A 271 -22.82 -13.93 -2.05
C GLY A 271 -21.60 -13.38 -2.80
N LYS A 272 -21.20 -12.15 -2.48
CA LYS A 272 -20.10 -11.44 -3.13
C LYS A 272 -18.87 -11.49 -2.24
N VAL A 273 -17.78 -11.95 -2.81
CA VAL A 273 -16.47 -11.92 -2.15
C VAL A 273 -15.82 -10.59 -2.44
N GLU A 274 -15.35 -9.89 -1.41
CA GLU A 274 -14.68 -8.58 -1.56
C GLU A 274 -13.29 -8.62 -0.93
N PRO A 275 -12.31 -7.90 -1.52
CA PRO A 275 -10.99 -7.78 -0.94
C PRO A 275 -11.04 -7.08 0.43
N LYS A 276 -10.23 -7.57 1.38
CA LYS A 276 -10.06 -6.96 2.69
C LYS A 276 -9.47 -5.55 2.58
N GLU A 277 -9.87 -4.66 3.49
CA GLU A 277 -9.45 -3.26 3.45
C GLU A 277 -7.92 -3.11 3.56
N ASN A 278 -7.27 -3.83 4.47
CA ASN A 278 -5.82 -3.81 4.58
C ASN A 278 -5.11 -4.26 3.29
N ASN A 279 -5.66 -5.21 2.55
CA ASN A 279 -5.09 -5.63 1.26
C ASN A 279 -5.28 -4.56 0.18
N LYS A 280 -6.42 -3.84 0.17
CA LYS A 280 -6.61 -2.68 -0.72
C LYS A 280 -5.63 -1.57 -0.42
N VAL A 281 -5.44 -1.25 0.88
CA VAL A 281 -4.46 -0.25 1.31
C VAL A 281 -3.04 -0.64 0.89
N GLN A 282 -2.68 -1.92 1.00
CA GLN A 282 -1.39 -2.40 0.52
C GLN A 282 -1.18 -2.11 -0.98
N MET A 283 -2.21 -2.31 -1.80
CA MET A 283 -2.16 -1.99 -3.24
C MET A 283 -1.98 -0.50 -3.50
N LEU A 284 -2.70 0.37 -2.74
CA LEU A 284 -2.56 1.82 -2.85
C LEU A 284 -1.16 2.29 -2.47
N LEU A 285 -0.56 1.71 -1.44
CA LEU A 285 0.81 2.01 -1.02
C LEU A 285 1.82 1.63 -2.11
N TYR A 286 1.67 0.47 -2.76
CA TYR A 286 2.52 0.10 -3.90
C TYR A 286 2.35 1.05 -5.09
N GLN A 287 1.12 1.46 -5.42
CA GLN A 287 0.90 2.45 -6.48
C GLN A 287 1.56 3.80 -6.14
N ALA A 288 1.48 4.25 -4.89
CA ALA A 288 2.18 5.45 -4.44
C ALA A 288 3.70 5.29 -4.55
N VAL A 289 4.25 4.15 -4.16
CA VAL A 289 5.69 3.85 -4.32
C VAL A 289 6.11 3.92 -5.78
N LEU A 290 5.37 3.32 -6.70
CA LEU A 290 5.67 3.37 -8.14
C LEU A 290 5.61 4.81 -8.69
N GLN A 291 4.64 5.61 -8.21
CA GLN A 291 4.54 7.02 -8.59
C GLN A 291 5.76 7.83 -8.13
N TYR A 292 6.12 7.74 -6.85
CA TYR A 292 7.17 8.58 -6.26
C TYR A 292 8.60 8.07 -6.52
N SER A 293 8.80 6.77 -6.73
CA SER A 293 10.12 6.20 -7.04
C SER A 293 10.42 6.14 -8.52
N MET A 294 9.41 5.85 -9.36
CA MET A 294 9.58 5.57 -10.79
C MET A 294 8.93 6.62 -11.70
N GLY A 295 8.25 7.63 -11.12
CA GLY A 295 7.54 8.65 -11.89
C GLY A 295 6.34 8.12 -12.68
N MET A 296 5.82 6.94 -12.32
CA MET A 296 4.67 6.33 -12.98
C MET A 296 3.39 7.07 -12.63
N ASP A 297 2.53 7.32 -13.62
CA ASP A 297 1.18 7.80 -13.34
C ASP A 297 0.36 6.64 -12.75
N HIS A 298 0.04 6.73 -11.46
CA HIS A 298 -0.72 5.69 -10.74
C HIS A 298 -2.05 5.33 -11.43
N ARG A 299 -2.67 6.27 -12.19
CA ARG A 299 -3.91 6.04 -12.94
C ARG A 299 -3.72 5.10 -14.13
N LYS A 300 -2.49 4.94 -14.60
CA LYS A 300 -2.15 4.06 -15.74
C LYS A 300 -1.66 2.69 -15.29
N VAL A 301 -1.31 2.53 -14.01
CA VAL A 301 -0.83 1.27 -13.46
C VAL A 301 -2.02 0.46 -12.96
N LYS A 302 -2.30 -0.67 -13.59
CA LYS A 302 -3.34 -1.60 -13.17
C LYS A 302 -2.84 -2.42 -11.97
N ALA A 303 -3.60 -2.45 -10.89
CA ALA A 303 -3.27 -3.17 -9.67
C ALA A 303 -4.29 -4.28 -9.43
N TYR A 304 -3.81 -5.48 -9.13
CA TYR A 304 -4.66 -6.66 -8.95
C TYR A 304 -4.34 -7.37 -7.65
N LEU A 305 -5.40 -7.84 -6.95
CA LEU A 305 -5.32 -8.76 -5.83
C LEU A 305 -5.73 -10.16 -6.28
N LEU A 306 -4.80 -11.12 -6.18
CA LEU A 306 -5.07 -12.53 -6.44
C LEU A 306 -5.32 -13.26 -5.11
N TYR A 307 -6.56 -13.65 -4.86
CA TYR A 307 -6.86 -14.58 -3.78
C TYR A 307 -6.81 -16.01 -4.29
N THR A 308 -5.73 -16.72 -3.99
CA THR A 308 -5.52 -18.09 -4.52
C THR A 308 -6.47 -19.14 -3.93
N ARG A 309 -7.21 -18.78 -2.88
CA ARG A 309 -8.31 -19.61 -2.37
C ARG A 309 -9.54 -19.61 -3.30
N TYR A 310 -9.62 -18.64 -4.19
CA TYR A 310 -10.64 -18.47 -5.22
C TYR A 310 -9.94 -18.23 -6.56
N PRO A 311 -10.45 -18.69 -7.72
CA PRO A 311 -9.83 -18.38 -9.01
C PRO A 311 -10.18 -16.94 -9.45
N LEU A 312 -9.98 -15.95 -8.56
CA LEU A 312 -10.45 -14.59 -8.76
C LEU A 312 -9.30 -13.59 -8.64
N LEU A 313 -9.09 -12.86 -9.73
CA LEU A 313 -8.18 -11.73 -9.81
C LEU A 313 -9.02 -10.43 -9.72
N TYR A 314 -8.90 -9.74 -8.58
CA TYR A 314 -9.64 -8.51 -8.33
C TYR A 314 -8.89 -7.30 -8.83
N PRO A 315 -9.44 -6.50 -9.76
CA PRO A 315 -8.87 -5.22 -10.09
C PRO A 315 -9.06 -4.26 -8.91
N CYS A 316 -7.96 -3.74 -8.38
CA CYS A 316 -7.98 -2.62 -7.46
C CYS A 316 -8.06 -1.33 -8.26
N LEU A 317 -9.28 -0.92 -8.58
CA LEU A 317 -9.51 0.39 -9.15
C LEU A 317 -9.33 1.41 -8.03
N LEU A 318 -8.42 2.35 -8.21
CA LEU A 318 -8.48 3.62 -7.52
C LEU A 318 -9.81 4.28 -7.92
N TYR A 319 -10.85 4.09 -7.13
CA TYR A 319 -11.98 4.99 -7.19
C TYR A 319 -11.45 6.35 -6.71
N THR A 320 -11.07 7.20 -7.63
CA THR A 320 -11.30 8.61 -7.43
C THR A 320 -12.81 8.69 -7.21
N SER A 321 -13.21 8.89 -5.96
CA SER A 321 -14.59 9.22 -5.64
C SER A 321 -14.99 10.31 -6.63
N PRO A 322 -16.04 10.14 -7.44
CA PRO A 322 -16.44 11.19 -8.35
C PRO A 322 -16.59 12.45 -7.53
N SER A 323 -15.89 13.50 -7.94
CA SER A 323 -15.98 14.80 -7.31
C SER A 323 -17.47 15.12 -7.13
N PRO A 324 -17.88 15.74 -6.01
CA PRO A 324 -19.26 16.21 -5.85
C PRO A 324 -19.76 17.07 -7.01
N ARG A 325 -18.88 17.49 -7.92
CA ARG A 325 -19.20 18.23 -9.15
C ARG A 325 -19.61 17.35 -10.33
N ASP A 326 -19.41 16.00 -10.24
CA ASP A 326 -19.72 15.06 -11.32
C ASP A 326 -21.05 14.31 -11.09
N ARG A 327 -21.89 14.82 -10.17
CA ARG A 327 -23.25 14.34 -9.92
C ARG A 327 -24.28 15.42 -10.19
#